data_64995cf0ed222538af03209cb9583130
#
_entry.id   64995cf0ed222538af03209cb9583130
#
_cell.length_a   1.000
_cell.length_b   1.000
_cell.length_c   1.000
_cell.angle_alpha   90.00
_cell.angle_beta   90.00
_cell.angle_gamma   90.00
#
_symmetry.space_group_name_H-M   'P 1'
#
loop_
_entity.id
_entity.type
_entity.pdbx_description
1 polymer ?
#
loop_
_entity_poly.entity_id
_entity_poly.type
_entity_poly.pdbx_seq_one_letter_code
_entity_poly.pdbx_strand_id
1 'polypeptide(L)' 'MTELSPGYYAAMTQQPIDVIRANLSPEQLTGFYLGNAIKYLLRFNVNPSAPGASGKGGLTDLKKAATYIEWAIALE' A
#
# COMPACT_ATOMS: atom_id res chain seq x y z
N MET A 1 -7.40 -12.72 16.55
CA MET A 1 -7.15 -11.32 16.23
C MET A 1 -7.37 -11.07 14.77
N THR A 2 -8.28 -10.24 14.48
CA THR A 2 -8.64 -10.04 13.08
C THR A 2 -8.53 -8.59 12.62
N GLU A 3 -8.48 -7.69 13.59
CA GLU A 3 -8.48 -6.29 13.25
C GLU A 3 -7.09 -5.84 12.83
N LEU A 4 -6.99 -5.27 11.68
CA LEU A 4 -5.77 -4.65 11.21
C LEU A 4 -5.97 -3.15 11.16
N SER A 5 -6.63 -2.63 12.17
CA SER A 5 -6.93 -1.22 12.26
C SER A 5 -5.65 -0.42 12.49
N PRO A 6 -5.68 0.88 12.22
CA PRO A 6 -4.52 1.73 12.51
C PRO A 6 -4.07 1.64 13.97
N GLY A 7 -5.02 1.48 14.90
CA GLY A 7 -4.65 1.35 16.29
C GLY A 7 -3.85 0.09 16.57
N TYR A 8 -4.20 -0.99 15.90
CA TYR A 8 -3.47 -2.23 16.07
C TYR A 8 -2.01 -2.07 15.60
N TYR A 9 -1.83 -1.49 14.43
CA TYR A 9 -0.48 -1.28 13.93
C TYR A 9 0.30 -0.31 14.80
N ALA A 10 -0.36 0.71 15.31
CA ALA A 10 0.31 1.70 16.14
C ALA A 10 0.86 1.09 17.43
N ALA A 11 0.24 0.01 17.90
CA ALA A 11 0.69 -0.64 19.12
C ALA A 11 1.88 -1.57 18.91
N MET A 12 2.25 -1.83 17.68
CA MET A 12 3.37 -2.73 17.38
C MET A 12 4.69 -1.99 17.50
N THR A 13 5.72 -2.69 17.96
CA THR A 13 7.06 -2.11 18.01
C THR A 13 7.62 -1.88 16.62
N GLN A 14 7.20 -2.70 15.65
CA GLN A 14 7.59 -2.51 14.26
C GLN A 14 6.35 -2.56 13.39
N GLN A 15 6.29 -1.68 12.41
CA GLN A 15 5.21 -1.71 11.45
C GLN A 15 5.43 -2.83 10.45
N PRO A 16 4.36 -3.41 9.90
CA PRO A 16 4.51 -4.48 8.91
C PRO A 16 5.43 -4.12 7.75
N ILE A 17 5.36 -2.88 7.27
CA ILE A 17 6.22 -2.49 6.16
C ILE A 17 7.70 -2.54 6.53
N ASP A 18 8.03 -2.25 7.78
CA ASP A 18 9.42 -2.31 8.22
C ASP A 18 9.93 -3.74 8.24
N VAL A 19 9.10 -4.68 8.67
CA VAL A 19 9.45 -6.09 8.67
C VAL A 19 9.64 -6.59 7.24
N ILE A 20 8.75 -6.19 6.34
CA ILE A 20 8.86 -6.57 4.93
C ILE A 20 10.17 -6.07 4.35
N ARG A 21 10.49 -4.80 4.61
CA ARG A 21 11.72 -4.21 4.08
C ARG A 21 12.96 -4.91 4.61
N ALA A 22 12.91 -5.38 5.85
CA ALA A 22 14.07 -6.04 6.44
C ALA A 22 14.29 -7.43 5.88
N ASN A 23 13.27 -8.04 5.28
CA ASN A 23 13.34 -9.44 4.88
C ASN A 23 13.36 -9.67 3.38
N LEU A 24 13.13 -8.65 2.58
CA LEU A 24 13.10 -8.80 1.13
C LEU A 24 14.31 -8.10 0.51
N SER A 25 14.81 -8.67 -0.57
CA SER A 25 15.85 -8.02 -1.36
C SER A 25 15.28 -6.79 -2.07
N PRO A 26 16.14 -5.88 -2.55
CA PRO A 26 15.65 -4.74 -3.31
C PRO A 26 14.80 -5.14 -4.53
N GLU A 27 15.18 -6.21 -5.20
CA GLU A 27 14.41 -6.69 -6.33
C GLU A 27 13.02 -7.17 -5.93
N GLN A 28 12.97 -7.91 -4.81
CA GLN A 28 11.70 -8.38 -4.29
C GLN A 28 10.83 -7.22 -3.83
N LEU A 29 11.44 -6.23 -3.20
CA LEU A 29 10.72 -5.05 -2.76
C LEU A 29 10.13 -4.26 -3.93
N THR A 30 10.89 -4.14 -5.02
CA THR A 30 10.38 -3.48 -6.20
C THR A 30 9.11 -4.16 -6.69
N GLY A 31 9.13 -5.48 -6.79
CA GLY A 31 7.96 -6.23 -7.22
C GLY A 31 6.80 -6.06 -6.25
N PHE A 32 7.07 -6.09 -4.95
CA PHE A 32 6.05 -5.91 -3.95
C PHE A 32 5.39 -4.53 -4.07
N TYR A 33 6.20 -3.47 -4.20
CA TYR A 33 5.67 -2.13 -4.32
C TYR A 33 4.86 -1.95 -5.60
N LEU A 34 5.38 -2.46 -6.72
CA LEU A 34 4.67 -2.32 -7.98
C LEU A 34 3.37 -3.10 -7.98
N GLY A 35 3.37 -4.30 -7.39
CA GLY A 35 2.14 -5.07 -7.28
C GLY A 35 1.08 -4.34 -6.49
N ASN A 36 1.47 -3.69 -5.40
CA ASN A 36 0.51 -2.92 -4.62
C ASN A 36 0.02 -1.69 -5.38
N ALA A 37 0.90 -1.02 -6.11
CA ALA A 37 0.48 0.12 -6.91
C ALA A 37 -0.57 -0.30 -7.93
N ILE A 38 -0.32 -1.41 -8.61
CA ILE A 38 -1.26 -1.93 -9.60
C ILE A 38 -2.60 -2.25 -8.95
N LYS A 39 -2.55 -2.88 -7.78
CA LYS A 39 -3.78 -3.23 -7.06
C LYS A 39 -4.63 -2.00 -6.80
N TYR A 40 -4.02 -0.93 -6.33
CA TYR A 40 -4.78 0.27 -6.00
C TYR A 40 -5.27 1.00 -7.25
N LEU A 41 -4.51 0.94 -8.32
CA LEU A 41 -4.96 1.52 -9.58
C LEU A 41 -6.17 0.77 -10.13
N LEU A 42 -6.16 -0.55 -10.00
CA LEU A 42 -7.29 -1.35 -10.45
C LEU A 42 -8.52 -1.11 -9.59
N ARG A 43 -8.34 -0.94 -8.28
CA ARG A 43 -9.45 -0.65 -7.39
C ARG A 43 -10.10 0.69 -7.72
N PHE A 44 -9.28 1.68 -8.02
CA PHE A 44 -9.81 2.97 -8.46
C PHE A 44 -10.66 2.80 -9.71
N ASN A 45 -10.17 2.01 -10.66
CA ASN A 45 -10.84 1.83 -11.93
C ASN A 45 -12.16 1.05 -11.78
N VAL A 46 -12.21 0.13 -10.82
CA VAL A 46 -13.42 -0.66 -10.61
C VAL A 46 -14.51 0.12 -9.92
N ASN A 47 -14.16 1.04 -9.03
CA ASN A 47 -15.13 1.77 -8.24
C ASN A 47 -15.03 3.28 -8.45
N PRO A 48 -15.06 3.76 -9.68
CA PRO A 48 -14.95 5.20 -9.91
C PRO A 48 -16.15 5.98 -9.44
N SER A 49 -17.31 5.33 -9.35
CA SER A 49 -18.55 6.01 -8.97
C SER A 49 -18.66 6.23 -7.48
N ALA A 50 -17.82 5.59 -6.71
CA ALA A 50 -17.81 5.77 -5.26
C ALA A 50 -16.40 6.10 -4.78
N PRO A 51 -15.78 7.11 -5.37
CA PRO A 51 -14.39 7.43 -5.06
C PRO A 51 -14.25 7.88 -3.61
N GLY A 52 -13.35 7.24 -2.90
CA GLY A 52 -13.08 7.62 -1.54
C GLY A 52 -14.10 7.14 -0.52
N ALA A 53 -15.18 6.52 -0.96
CA ALA A 53 -16.18 6.04 -0.02
C ALA A 53 -15.57 4.91 0.82
N SER A 54 -15.76 5.00 2.12
CA SER A 54 -15.22 3.99 3.04
C SER A 54 -13.71 3.82 2.92
N GLY A 55 -13.02 4.83 2.44
CA GLY A 55 -11.57 4.77 2.29
C GLY A 55 -11.11 3.90 1.14
N LYS A 56 -12.01 3.58 0.23
CA LYS A 56 -11.69 2.71 -0.91
C LYS A 56 -12.04 3.43 -2.20
N GLY A 57 -11.21 3.22 -3.19
CA GLY A 57 -11.42 3.80 -4.50
C GLY A 57 -11.07 5.27 -4.54
N GLY A 58 -11.18 5.86 -5.71
CA GLY A 58 -11.01 7.28 -5.91
C GLY A 58 -9.65 7.79 -5.45
N LEU A 59 -9.65 8.99 -4.92
CA LEU A 59 -8.41 9.66 -4.55
C LEU A 59 -7.60 8.88 -3.53
N THR A 60 -8.26 8.22 -2.60
CA THR A 60 -7.54 7.43 -1.59
C THR A 60 -6.69 6.36 -2.24
N ASP A 61 -7.25 5.63 -3.19
CA ASP A 61 -6.50 4.59 -3.87
C ASP A 61 -5.40 5.17 -4.75
N LEU A 62 -5.64 6.30 -5.38
CA LEU A 62 -4.60 6.96 -6.17
C LEU A 62 -3.42 7.38 -5.30
N LYS A 63 -3.70 7.90 -4.11
CA LYS A 63 -2.64 8.30 -3.19
C LYS A 63 -1.84 7.10 -2.73
N LYS A 64 -2.50 5.98 -2.46
CA LYS A 64 -1.78 4.77 -2.06
C LYS A 64 -0.91 4.25 -3.20
N ALA A 65 -1.45 4.25 -4.42
CA ALA A 65 -0.66 3.82 -5.57
C ALA A 65 0.56 4.71 -5.73
N ALA A 66 0.40 6.02 -5.60
CA ALA A 66 1.51 6.95 -5.72
C ALA A 66 2.57 6.70 -4.67
N THR A 67 2.17 6.40 -3.44
CA THR A 67 3.11 6.11 -2.37
C THR A 67 3.96 4.89 -2.71
N TYR A 68 3.34 3.83 -3.18
CA TYR A 68 4.09 2.62 -3.53
C TYR A 68 5.02 2.87 -4.70
N ILE A 69 4.60 3.68 -5.67
CA ILE A 69 5.46 4.02 -6.80
C ILE A 69 6.67 4.81 -6.31
N GLU A 70 6.47 5.77 -5.41
CA GLU A 70 7.57 6.55 -4.87
C GLU A 70 8.57 5.67 -4.13
N TRP A 71 8.07 4.71 -3.38
CA TRP A 71 8.95 3.79 -2.66
C TRP A 71 9.74 2.92 -3.64
N ALA A 72 9.12 2.52 -4.75
CA ALA A 72 9.84 1.75 -5.76
C ALA A 72 10.94 2.59 -6.39
N ILE A 73 10.64 3.85 -6.68
CA ILE A 73 11.64 4.76 -7.26
C ILE A 73 12.80 4.94 -6.30
N ALA A 74 12.54 5.03 -5.01
CA ALA A 74 13.58 5.25 -4.01
C ALA A 74 14.56 4.08 -3.92
N LEU A 75 14.20 2.92 -4.42
CA LEU A 75 15.11 1.77 -4.43
C LEU A 75 16.14 1.86 -5.56
N GLU A 76 15.91 2.73 -6.53
CA GLU A 76 16.88 2.92 -7.63
C GLU A 76 18.01 3.86 -7.20
#